data_f80fed9620b2fcccad7f8a079646ac35
#
_entry.id   f80fed9620b2fcccad7f8a079646ac35
#
_cell.length_a   1.000
_cell.length_b   1.000
_cell.length_c   1.000
_cell.angle_alpha   90.00
_cell.angle_beta   90.00
_cell.angle_gamma   90.00
#
_symmetry.space_group_name_H-M   'P 1'
#
loop_
_entity.id
_entity.type
_entity.pdbx_description
1 polymer ?
#
loop_
_entity_poly.entity_id
_entity_poly.type
_entity_poly.pdbx_seq_one_letter_code
_entity_poly.pdbx_strand_id
1 'polypeptide(L)'
;MQMQYSYRAIDKELREPWQRALGNVIEHALKPLLDKHAKDSARLQIVLDRDKTKRQFLASGYMHLPGKKIVSVTASHDELTPLARKLAQSLFRQAKKHFDRLHAQDQIKRKARRERLRELKVRIAAKPASAAHEAKVTRMPLLSKLEAVARRELAYLRAVGDLPRDYPTLRDVVDEAIVQAEVEWQSVPEEKAVRYKTWG
;
A
#
# COMPACT_ATOMS: atom_id res chain seq x y z
N MET A 1 -7.08 -9.60 11.05
CA MET A 1 -8.26 -8.77 10.64
C MET A 1 -9.19 -8.56 11.82
N GLN A 2 -9.60 -7.32 12.09
CA GLN A 2 -10.54 -6.98 13.15
C GLN A 2 -11.94 -6.74 12.55
N MET A 3 -12.98 -7.39 13.10
CA MET A 3 -14.37 -7.22 12.65
C MET A 3 -15.21 -6.56 13.75
N GLN A 4 -16.01 -5.59 13.36
CA GLN A 4 -16.95 -4.88 14.23
C GLN A 4 -18.35 -4.97 13.64
N TYR A 5 -19.33 -5.35 14.46
CA TYR A 5 -20.72 -5.49 14.04
C TYR A 5 -21.59 -4.42 14.72
N SER A 6 -22.48 -3.83 13.95
CA SER A 6 -23.51 -2.90 14.40
C SER A 6 -24.87 -3.33 13.90
N TYR A 7 -25.90 -3.18 14.71
CA TYR A 7 -27.25 -3.65 14.40
C TYR A 7 -28.26 -2.51 14.53
N ARG A 8 -29.12 -2.36 13.53
CA ARG A 8 -30.23 -1.42 13.55
C ARG A 8 -31.54 -2.16 13.30
N ALA A 9 -32.52 -1.97 14.16
CA ALA A 9 -33.84 -2.61 14.05
C ALA A 9 -33.80 -4.14 13.85
N ILE A 10 -32.82 -4.84 14.45
CA ILE A 10 -32.60 -6.28 14.35
C ILE A 10 -32.81 -6.93 15.71
N ASP A 11 -33.64 -7.96 15.75
CA ASP A 11 -33.91 -8.77 16.93
C ASP A 11 -32.65 -9.47 17.43
N LYS A 12 -32.51 -9.59 18.76
CA LYS A 12 -31.31 -10.19 19.38
C LYS A 12 -31.05 -11.61 18.91
N GLU A 13 -32.09 -12.38 18.67
CA GLU A 13 -32.03 -13.78 18.23
C GLU A 13 -31.41 -13.96 16.84
N LEU A 14 -31.51 -12.93 15.96
CA LEU A 14 -30.97 -12.98 14.61
C LEU A 14 -29.50 -12.56 14.52
N ARG A 15 -28.94 -11.97 15.58
CA ARG A 15 -27.57 -11.45 15.58
C ARG A 15 -26.51 -12.54 15.52
N GLU A 16 -26.64 -13.57 16.35
CA GLU A 16 -25.69 -14.69 16.35
C GLU A 16 -25.70 -15.51 15.04
N PRO A 17 -26.88 -15.93 14.52
CA PRO A 17 -26.93 -16.60 13.22
C PRO A 17 -26.28 -15.78 12.10
N TRP A 18 -26.52 -14.46 12.09
CA TRP A 18 -25.89 -13.55 11.16
C TRP A 18 -24.36 -13.53 11.28
N GLN A 19 -23.85 -13.36 12.51
CA GLN A 19 -22.41 -13.33 12.76
C GLN A 19 -21.73 -14.62 12.31
N ARG A 20 -22.33 -15.78 12.61
CA ARG A 20 -21.82 -17.08 12.19
C ARG A 20 -21.84 -17.24 10.67
N ALA A 21 -22.96 -16.92 10.01
CA ALA A 21 -23.09 -17.03 8.56
C ALA A 21 -22.07 -16.12 7.85
N LEU A 22 -21.93 -14.88 8.29
CA LEU A 22 -21.02 -13.93 7.69
C LEU A 22 -19.56 -14.25 8.02
N GLY A 23 -19.26 -14.63 9.26
CA GLY A 23 -17.92 -15.03 9.69
C GLY A 23 -17.36 -16.16 8.84
N ASN A 24 -18.12 -17.22 8.65
CA ASN A 24 -17.75 -18.36 7.81
C ASN A 24 -17.43 -17.93 6.36
N VAL A 25 -18.28 -17.10 5.76
CA VAL A 25 -18.07 -16.65 4.38
C VAL A 25 -16.86 -15.74 4.27
N ILE A 26 -16.63 -14.85 5.24
CA ILE A 26 -15.48 -13.96 5.27
C ILE A 26 -14.18 -14.73 5.47
N GLU A 27 -14.14 -15.69 6.40
CA GLU A 27 -12.96 -16.52 6.62
C GLU A 27 -12.53 -17.28 5.36
N HIS A 28 -13.48 -17.83 4.62
CA HIS A 28 -13.15 -18.58 3.42
C HIS A 28 -12.84 -17.71 2.20
N ALA A 29 -13.54 -16.60 2.02
CA ALA A 29 -13.43 -15.79 0.82
C ALA A 29 -12.47 -14.60 0.97
N LEU A 30 -12.53 -13.87 2.07
CA LEU A 30 -11.85 -12.58 2.22
C LEU A 30 -10.52 -12.70 2.95
N LYS A 31 -10.45 -13.53 3.98
CA LYS A 31 -9.26 -13.70 4.81
C LYS A 31 -8.01 -14.08 4.00
N PRO A 32 -8.04 -15.05 3.06
CA PRO A 32 -6.85 -15.39 2.26
C PRO A 32 -6.33 -14.21 1.44
N LEU A 33 -7.24 -13.39 0.90
CA LEU A 33 -6.87 -12.20 0.14
C LEU A 33 -6.22 -11.13 1.05
N LEU A 34 -6.79 -10.90 2.23
CA LEU A 34 -6.28 -9.92 3.18
C LEU A 34 -4.96 -10.36 3.82
N ASP A 35 -4.81 -11.64 4.15
CA ASP A 35 -3.56 -12.19 4.70
C ASP A 35 -2.40 -12.05 3.71
N LYS A 36 -2.69 -12.15 2.41
CA LYS A 36 -1.71 -11.96 1.35
C LYS A 36 -1.29 -10.49 1.18
N HIS A 37 -2.23 -9.54 1.29
CA HIS A 37 -2.01 -8.16 0.85
C HIS A 37 -2.11 -7.11 1.96
N ALA A 38 -2.78 -7.41 3.08
CA ALA A 38 -3.13 -6.43 4.11
C ALA A 38 -2.98 -6.97 5.54
N LYS A 39 -2.04 -7.88 5.77
CA LYS A 39 -1.82 -8.56 7.06
C LYS A 39 -2.05 -7.61 8.24
N ASP A 40 -2.95 -7.96 9.16
CA ASP A 40 -3.31 -7.29 10.41
C ASP A 40 -3.80 -5.83 10.34
N SER A 41 -3.65 -5.14 9.21
CA SER A 41 -4.08 -3.74 9.05
C SER A 41 -5.53 -3.57 8.56
N ALA A 42 -6.19 -4.65 8.14
CA ALA A 42 -7.56 -4.58 7.65
C ALA A 42 -8.56 -4.56 8.79
N ARG A 43 -9.42 -3.54 8.81
CA ARG A 43 -10.57 -3.42 9.71
C ARG A 43 -11.85 -3.49 8.90
N LEU A 44 -12.80 -4.29 9.35
CA LEU A 44 -14.10 -4.48 8.71
C LEU A 44 -15.21 -4.11 9.68
N GLN A 45 -15.97 -3.08 9.35
CA GLN A 45 -17.18 -2.69 10.06
C GLN A 45 -18.40 -3.10 9.24
N ILE A 46 -19.35 -3.76 9.88
CA ILE A 46 -20.56 -4.25 9.24
C ILE A 46 -21.77 -3.74 9.99
N VAL A 47 -22.71 -3.16 9.27
CA VAL A 47 -23.98 -2.69 9.80
C VAL A 47 -25.08 -3.54 9.18
N LEU A 48 -25.87 -4.20 10.01
CA LEU A 48 -27.07 -4.90 9.60
C LEU A 48 -28.30 -4.11 10.03
N ASP A 49 -29.16 -3.88 9.08
CA ASP A 49 -30.43 -3.15 9.26
C ASP A 49 -31.60 -3.95 8.69
N ARG A 50 -32.82 -3.64 9.11
CA ARG A 50 -34.04 -4.24 8.56
C ARG A 50 -34.92 -3.16 7.96
N ASP A 51 -35.10 -3.21 6.65
CA ASP A 51 -36.08 -2.38 5.96
C ASP A 51 -37.50 -2.92 6.23
N LYS A 52 -38.21 -2.24 7.10
CA LYS A 52 -39.59 -2.63 7.49
C LYS A 52 -40.58 -2.50 6.34
N THR A 53 -40.33 -1.60 5.41
CA THR A 53 -41.21 -1.34 4.27
C THR A 53 -41.10 -2.46 3.23
N LYS A 54 -39.88 -2.90 2.93
CA LYS A 54 -39.61 -3.93 1.94
C LYS A 54 -39.52 -5.34 2.53
N ARG A 55 -39.61 -5.47 3.85
CA ARG A 55 -39.39 -6.73 4.59
C ARG A 55 -38.07 -7.43 4.27
N GLN A 56 -37.04 -6.66 3.94
CA GLN A 56 -35.72 -7.15 3.57
C GLN A 56 -34.68 -6.74 4.60
N PHE A 57 -33.64 -7.56 4.71
CA PHE A 57 -32.44 -7.18 5.45
C PHE A 57 -31.51 -6.39 4.54
N LEU A 58 -30.93 -5.34 5.09
CA LEU A 58 -29.94 -4.49 4.46
C LEU A 58 -28.61 -4.64 5.21
N ALA A 59 -27.53 -4.99 4.53
CA ALA A 59 -26.22 -5.05 5.13
C ALA A 59 -25.25 -4.11 4.44
N SER A 60 -24.58 -3.26 5.21
CA SER A 60 -23.53 -2.38 4.75
C SER A 60 -22.20 -2.78 5.36
N GLY A 61 -21.18 -2.97 4.53
CA GLY A 61 -19.82 -3.30 4.94
C GLY A 61 -18.86 -2.17 4.60
N TYR A 62 -18.06 -1.75 5.58
CA TYR A 62 -17.01 -0.75 5.42
C TYR A 62 -15.68 -1.39 5.75
N MET A 63 -14.81 -1.51 4.77
CA MET A 63 -13.51 -2.14 4.93
C MET A 63 -12.39 -1.11 4.75
N HIS A 64 -11.57 -0.96 5.78
CA HIS A 64 -10.37 -0.14 5.73
C HIS A 64 -9.23 -0.99 5.16
N LEU A 65 -8.64 -0.53 4.07
CA LEU A 65 -7.53 -1.18 3.37
C LEU A 65 -6.28 -0.32 3.41
N PRO A 66 -5.09 -0.91 3.23
CA PRO A 66 -3.84 -0.18 3.10
C PRO A 66 -3.93 0.94 2.06
N GLY A 67 -3.18 2.04 2.27
CA GLY A 67 -3.25 3.22 1.40
C GLY A 67 -4.44 4.15 1.70
N LYS A 68 -4.96 4.11 2.93
CA LYS A 68 -6.06 4.97 3.42
C LYS A 68 -7.35 4.83 2.59
N LYS A 69 -7.53 3.68 1.94
CA LYS A 69 -8.73 3.42 1.14
C LYS A 69 -9.81 2.77 2.00
N ILE A 70 -11.00 3.34 1.94
CA ILE A 70 -12.22 2.75 2.51
C ILE A 70 -13.03 2.19 1.34
N VAL A 71 -13.35 0.90 1.43
CA VAL A 71 -14.26 0.22 0.53
C VAL A 71 -15.61 0.12 1.23
N SER A 72 -16.65 0.65 0.63
CA SER A 72 -18.03 0.53 1.11
C SER A 72 -18.86 -0.30 0.15
N VAL A 73 -19.67 -1.20 0.69
CA VAL A 73 -20.56 -2.08 -0.06
C VAL A 73 -21.87 -2.20 0.67
N THR A 74 -22.98 -2.17 -0.06
CA THR A 74 -24.31 -2.42 0.48
C THR A 74 -24.94 -3.58 -0.28
N ALA A 75 -25.61 -4.47 0.44
CA ALA A 75 -26.37 -5.58 -0.11
C ALA A 75 -27.72 -5.67 0.59
N SER A 76 -28.74 -6.18 -0.12
CA SER A 76 -30.07 -6.44 0.42
C SER A 76 -30.53 -7.84 0.02
N HIS A 77 -31.25 -8.50 0.92
CA HIS A 77 -31.88 -9.80 0.69
C HIS A 77 -32.96 -10.03 1.76
N ASP A 78 -33.91 -10.89 1.47
CA ASP A 78 -34.95 -11.34 2.39
C ASP A 78 -34.46 -12.35 3.44
N GLU A 79 -33.39 -13.07 3.12
CA GLU A 79 -32.74 -14.05 3.99
C GLU A 79 -31.32 -13.64 4.39
N LEU A 80 -30.89 -14.02 5.61
CA LEU A 80 -29.58 -13.65 6.16
C LEU A 80 -28.40 -14.36 5.49
N THR A 81 -28.53 -15.66 5.17
CA THR A 81 -27.42 -16.43 4.59
C THR A 81 -27.07 -15.99 3.17
N PRO A 82 -28.01 -15.84 2.23
CA PRO A 82 -27.73 -15.24 0.93
C PRO A 82 -27.23 -13.80 1.02
N LEU A 83 -27.75 -12.99 1.96
CA LEU A 83 -27.26 -11.64 2.21
C LEU A 83 -25.78 -11.64 2.60
N ALA A 84 -25.37 -12.51 3.52
CA ALA A 84 -23.99 -12.66 3.95
C ALA A 84 -23.06 -13.00 2.78
N ARG A 85 -23.46 -13.94 1.94
CA ARG A 85 -22.70 -14.31 0.73
C ARG A 85 -22.57 -13.16 -0.25
N LYS A 86 -23.67 -12.45 -0.53
CA LYS A 86 -23.71 -11.31 -1.45
C LYS A 86 -22.83 -10.17 -0.96
N LEU A 87 -22.87 -9.86 0.34
CA LEU A 87 -22.03 -8.84 0.96
C LEU A 87 -20.55 -9.23 0.88
N ALA A 88 -20.19 -10.44 1.29
CA ALA A 88 -18.82 -10.92 1.28
C ALA A 88 -18.24 -10.99 -0.13
N GLN A 89 -19.01 -11.47 -1.12
CA GLN A 89 -18.57 -11.47 -2.53
C GLN A 89 -18.32 -10.07 -3.07
N SER A 90 -19.17 -9.10 -2.72
CA SER A 90 -19.02 -7.71 -3.15
C SER A 90 -17.80 -7.06 -2.49
N LEU A 91 -17.57 -7.29 -1.20
CA LEU A 91 -16.36 -6.87 -0.49
C LEU A 91 -15.11 -7.47 -1.11
N PHE A 92 -15.12 -8.77 -1.40
CA PHE A 92 -14.00 -9.47 -2.05
C PHE A 92 -13.67 -8.85 -3.42
N ARG A 93 -14.67 -8.63 -4.27
CA ARG A 93 -14.47 -8.02 -5.61
C ARG A 93 -13.86 -6.63 -5.50
N GLN A 94 -14.34 -5.81 -4.56
CA GLN A 94 -13.82 -4.46 -4.38
C GLN A 94 -12.41 -4.46 -3.78
N ALA A 95 -12.12 -5.33 -2.80
CA ALA A 95 -10.80 -5.48 -2.24
C ALA A 95 -9.78 -5.97 -3.30
N LYS A 96 -10.14 -7.00 -4.06
CA LYS A 96 -9.31 -7.51 -5.15
C LYS A 96 -8.99 -6.42 -6.17
N LYS A 97 -10.01 -5.67 -6.64
CA LYS A 97 -9.83 -4.55 -7.56
C LYS A 97 -8.89 -3.47 -7.00
N HIS A 98 -8.95 -3.21 -5.70
CA HIS A 98 -8.04 -2.27 -5.05
C HIS A 98 -6.60 -2.79 -5.06
N PHE A 99 -6.37 -4.04 -4.65
CA PHE A 99 -5.03 -4.63 -4.64
C PHE A 99 -4.45 -4.78 -6.06
N ASP A 100 -5.27 -5.19 -7.03
CA ASP A 100 -4.83 -5.28 -8.44
C ASP A 100 -4.38 -3.90 -8.97
N ARG A 101 -5.08 -2.81 -8.59
CA ARG A 101 -4.67 -1.45 -8.95
C ARG A 101 -3.36 -1.03 -8.28
N LEU A 102 -3.19 -1.34 -6.99
CA LEU A 102 -1.93 -1.05 -6.30
C LEU A 102 -0.76 -1.77 -6.96
N HIS A 103 -0.93 -3.06 -7.28
CA HIS A 103 0.11 -3.83 -7.98
C HIS A 103 0.41 -3.29 -9.38
N ALA A 104 -0.61 -2.90 -10.14
CA ALA A 104 -0.41 -2.30 -11.46
C ALA A 104 0.34 -0.96 -11.36
N GLN A 105 -0.01 -0.11 -10.41
CA GLN A 105 0.70 1.14 -10.16
C GLN A 105 2.17 0.91 -9.78
N ASP A 106 2.45 -0.10 -8.94
CA ASP A 106 3.81 -0.47 -8.57
C ASP A 106 4.62 -0.98 -9.78
N GLN A 107 4.00 -1.76 -10.67
CA GLN A 107 4.67 -2.21 -11.91
C GLN A 107 5.00 -1.06 -12.84
N ILE A 108 4.08 -0.09 -13.01
CA ILE A 108 4.31 1.10 -13.83
C ILE A 108 5.46 1.95 -13.24
N LYS A 109 5.45 2.18 -11.93
CA LYS A 109 6.53 2.89 -11.23
C LYS A 109 7.88 2.18 -11.40
N ARG A 110 7.90 0.85 -11.27
CA ARG A 110 9.12 0.04 -11.47
C ARG A 110 9.65 0.14 -12.90
N LYS A 111 8.78 0.17 -13.91
CA LYS A 111 9.17 0.32 -15.32
C LYS A 111 9.78 1.70 -15.58
N ALA A 112 9.07 2.76 -15.23
CA ALA A 112 9.54 4.14 -15.38
C ALA A 112 10.90 4.37 -14.68
N ARG A 113 11.06 3.79 -13.49
CA ARG A 113 12.31 3.87 -12.75
C ARG A 113 13.47 3.12 -13.44
N ARG A 114 13.23 1.90 -13.96
CA ARG A 114 14.27 1.18 -14.72
C ARG A 114 14.72 1.96 -15.95
N GLU A 115 13.82 2.65 -16.61
CA GLU A 115 14.10 3.52 -17.74
C GLU A 115 15.01 4.68 -17.32
N ARG A 116 14.64 5.40 -16.25
CA ARG A 116 15.49 6.49 -15.69
C ARG A 116 16.89 6.00 -15.30
N LEU A 117 16.99 4.85 -14.65
CA LEU A 117 18.29 4.27 -14.27
C LEU A 117 19.14 3.88 -15.49
N ARG A 118 18.53 3.41 -16.58
CA ARG A 118 19.25 3.15 -17.84
C ARG A 118 19.79 4.44 -18.43
N GLU A 119 18.98 5.50 -18.50
CA GLU A 119 19.38 6.80 -18.99
C GLU A 119 20.52 7.38 -18.14
N LEU A 120 20.43 7.28 -16.81
CA LEU A 120 21.47 7.74 -15.90
C LEU A 120 22.79 6.99 -16.13
N LYS A 121 22.75 5.66 -16.26
CA LYS A 121 23.94 4.86 -16.57
C LYS A 121 24.61 5.27 -17.88
N VAL A 122 23.83 5.56 -18.91
CA VAL A 122 24.34 6.05 -20.19
C VAL A 122 25.02 7.42 -20.01
N ARG A 123 24.41 8.34 -19.26
CA ARG A 123 25.02 9.66 -18.96
C ARG A 123 26.32 9.56 -18.16
N ILE A 124 26.36 8.66 -17.16
CA ILE A 124 27.57 8.43 -16.36
C ILE A 124 28.68 7.82 -17.22
N ALA A 125 28.36 6.89 -18.11
CA ALA A 125 29.32 6.28 -19.02
C ALA A 125 29.88 7.25 -20.09
N ALA A 126 29.09 8.28 -20.42
CA ALA A 126 29.51 9.33 -21.36
C ALA A 126 30.40 10.42 -20.72
N LYS A 127 30.54 10.46 -19.39
CA LYS A 127 31.43 11.39 -18.69
C LYS A 127 32.90 10.92 -18.77
N PRO A 128 33.89 11.82 -18.96
CA PRO A 128 35.30 11.46 -19.03
C PRO A 128 35.76 10.76 -17.74
N ALA A 129 36.65 9.77 -17.87
CA ALA A 129 37.07 8.87 -16.81
C ALA A 129 37.67 9.54 -15.57
N SER A 130 38.31 10.71 -15.69
CA SER A 130 38.88 11.47 -14.59
C SER A 130 37.81 11.97 -13.59
N ALA A 131 36.75 12.57 -14.11
CA ALA A 131 35.66 13.09 -13.28
C ALA A 131 34.83 11.97 -12.60
N ALA A 132 34.78 10.78 -13.23
CA ALA A 132 34.09 9.62 -12.68
C ALA A 132 34.84 8.98 -11.49
N HIS A 133 36.17 9.04 -11.47
CA HIS A 133 36.97 8.44 -10.38
C HIS A 133 36.88 9.27 -9.09
N GLU A 134 37.02 10.58 -9.17
CA GLU A 134 36.86 11.48 -8.00
C GLU A 134 35.48 11.44 -7.40
N ALA A 135 34.42 11.40 -8.24
CA ALA A 135 33.05 11.26 -7.78
C ALA A 135 32.79 9.92 -7.08
N LYS A 136 33.47 8.84 -7.49
CA LYS A 136 33.32 7.51 -6.90
C LYS A 136 33.92 7.44 -5.50
N VAL A 137 35.11 7.99 -5.28
CA VAL A 137 35.81 8.00 -3.99
C VAL A 137 35.04 8.78 -2.93
N THR A 138 34.50 9.94 -3.29
CA THR A 138 33.76 10.80 -2.35
C THR A 138 32.36 10.27 -2.03
N ARG A 139 31.75 9.47 -2.92
CA ARG A 139 30.37 8.94 -2.75
C ARG A 139 30.29 7.67 -1.91
N MET A 140 31.33 6.87 -1.79
CA MET A 140 31.26 5.58 -1.07
C MET A 140 30.87 5.69 0.40
N PRO A 141 31.41 6.60 1.23
CA PRO A 141 31.03 6.74 2.62
C PRO A 141 29.61 7.30 2.80
N LEU A 142 29.12 8.08 1.83
CA LEU A 142 27.75 8.62 1.85
C LEU A 142 26.72 7.54 1.48
N LEU A 143 27.05 6.62 0.58
CA LEU A 143 26.17 5.52 0.20
C LEU A 143 25.85 4.59 1.38
N SER A 144 26.84 4.23 2.18
CA SER A 144 26.61 3.36 3.36
C SER A 144 25.71 4.04 4.39
N LYS A 145 25.86 5.34 4.62
CA LYS A 145 25.00 6.13 5.49
C LYS A 145 23.57 6.22 4.93
N LEU A 146 23.42 6.46 3.63
CA LEU A 146 22.13 6.51 2.96
C LEU A 146 21.40 5.16 3.04
N GLU A 147 22.12 4.06 2.81
CA GLU A 147 21.56 2.71 2.97
C GLU A 147 21.08 2.43 4.39
N ALA A 148 21.85 2.83 5.40
CA ALA A 148 21.48 2.66 6.80
C ALA A 148 20.20 3.44 7.17
N VAL A 149 20.09 4.69 6.71
CA VAL A 149 18.90 5.52 6.92
C VAL A 149 17.70 4.93 6.18
N ALA A 150 17.86 4.59 4.91
CA ALA A 150 16.79 4.02 4.09
C ALA A 150 16.28 2.68 4.66
N ARG A 151 17.18 1.82 5.17
CA ARG A 151 16.82 0.55 5.82
C ARG A 151 15.97 0.77 7.07
N ARG A 152 16.35 1.73 7.92
CA ARG A 152 15.62 2.06 9.14
C ARG A 152 14.23 2.61 8.80
N GLU A 153 14.14 3.52 7.85
CA GLU A 153 12.88 4.15 7.45
C GLU A 153 11.93 3.15 6.80
N LEU A 154 12.43 2.28 5.91
CA LEU A 154 11.63 1.20 5.33
C LEU A 154 11.12 0.21 6.38
N ALA A 155 11.94 -0.13 7.39
CA ALA A 155 11.53 -1.00 8.46
C ALA A 155 10.40 -0.37 9.30
N TYR A 156 10.52 0.92 9.61
CA TYR A 156 9.50 1.69 10.32
C TYR A 156 8.19 1.75 9.53
N LEU A 157 8.23 2.19 8.27
CA LEU A 157 7.03 2.34 7.45
C LEU A 157 6.32 0.99 7.19
N ARG A 158 7.09 -0.11 7.14
CA ARG A 158 6.53 -1.47 7.06
C ARG A 158 5.90 -1.92 8.37
N ALA A 159 6.50 -1.57 9.49
CA ALA A 159 5.97 -1.89 10.82
C ALA A 159 4.65 -1.14 11.11
N VAL A 160 4.55 0.11 10.66
CA VAL A 160 3.32 0.93 10.77
C VAL A 160 2.25 0.51 9.75
N GLY A 161 2.62 -0.28 8.72
CA GLY A 161 1.69 -0.75 7.69
C GLY A 161 1.49 0.24 6.52
N ASP A 162 2.28 1.30 6.46
CA ASP A 162 2.22 2.30 5.38
C ASP A 162 2.83 1.78 4.07
N LEU A 163 3.72 0.79 4.15
CA LEU A 163 4.34 0.17 2.99
C LEU A 163 4.15 -1.36 2.96
N PRO A 164 3.91 -1.94 1.78
CA PRO A 164 3.91 -3.39 1.59
C PRO A 164 5.29 -3.97 1.85
N ARG A 165 5.36 -5.26 2.30
CA ARG A 165 6.61 -5.91 2.69
C ARG A 165 7.64 -6.01 1.56
N ASP A 166 7.15 -6.16 0.33
CA ASP A 166 7.99 -6.51 -0.82
C ASP A 166 8.40 -5.29 -1.66
N TYR A 167 7.81 -4.12 -1.42
CA TYR A 167 8.09 -2.93 -2.23
C TYR A 167 7.81 -1.63 -1.47
N PRO A 168 8.64 -0.56 -1.64
CA PRO A 168 9.92 -0.53 -2.38
C PRO A 168 11.01 -1.36 -1.68
N THR A 169 11.97 -1.89 -2.45
CA THR A 169 13.17 -2.51 -1.87
C THR A 169 14.16 -1.45 -1.39
N LEU A 170 15.10 -1.83 -0.50
CA LEU A 170 16.16 -0.92 -0.05
C LEU A 170 16.91 -0.31 -1.24
N ARG A 171 17.26 -1.15 -2.21
CA ARG A 171 17.93 -0.70 -3.44
C ARG A 171 17.09 0.28 -4.23
N ASP A 172 15.78 0.09 -4.22
CA ASP A 172 14.86 1.00 -4.89
C ASP A 172 14.87 2.40 -4.31
N VAL A 173 14.91 2.52 -3.00
CA VAL A 173 14.94 3.82 -2.30
C VAL A 173 16.28 4.50 -2.47
N VAL A 174 17.37 3.76 -2.32
CA VAL A 174 18.74 4.29 -2.49
C VAL A 174 18.98 4.79 -3.91
N ASP A 175 18.60 4.02 -4.91
CA ASP A 175 18.74 4.39 -6.32
C ASP A 175 17.92 5.66 -6.66
N GLU A 176 16.70 5.79 -6.12
CA GLU A 176 15.85 6.98 -6.32
C GLU A 176 16.45 8.21 -5.65
N ALA A 177 16.98 8.06 -4.43
CA ALA A 177 17.64 9.15 -3.73
C ALA A 177 18.90 9.64 -4.46
N ILE A 178 19.68 8.73 -5.07
CA ILE A 178 20.84 9.09 -5.89
C ILE A 178 20.40 9.87 -7.13
N VAL A 179 19.34 9.40 -7.81
CA VAL A 179 18.81 10.11 -8.99
C VAL A 179 18.34 11.51 -8.64
N GLN A 180 17.62 11.67 -7.54
CA GLN A 180 17.15 12.98 -7.07
C GLN A 180 18.29 13.89 -6.69
N ALA A 181 19.27 13.41 -5.95
CA ALA A 181 20.45 14.17 -5.60
C ALA A 181 21.24 14.63 -6.84
N GLU A 182 21.33 13.79 -7.89
CA GLU A 182 22.00 14.17 -9.15
C GLU A 182 21.23 15.26 -9.90
N VAL A 183 19.91 15.21 -9.92
CA VAL A 183 19.05 16.24 -10.53
C VAL A 183 19.16 17.56 -9.78
N GLU A 184 19.09 17.53 -8.45
CA GLU A 184 19.23 18.71 -7.61
C GLU A 184 20.63 19.33 -7.75
N TRP A 185 21.68 18.50 -7.78
CA TRP A 185 23.06 18.96 -7.97
C TRP A 185 23.25 19.67 -9.31
N GLN A 186 22.62 19.22 -10.37
CA GLN A 186 22.66 19.87 -11.69
C GLN A 186 21.91 21.21 -11.72
N SER A 187 20.97 21.44 -10.81
CA SER A 187 20.20 22.67 -10.69
C SER A 187 20.87 23.75 -9.80
N VAL A 188 21.92 23.37 -9.06
CA VAL A 188 22.63 24.32 -8.17
C VAL A 188 23.54 25.20 -9.01
N PRO A 189 23.41 26.56 -8.96
CA PRO A 189 24.32 27.48 -9.63
C PRO A 189 25.76 27.25 -9.16
N GLU A 190 26.72 27.36 -10.08
CA GLU A 190 28.18 27.12 -9.81
C GLU A 190 28.71 27.87 -8.58
N GLU A 191 28.22 29.07 -8.34
CA GLU A 191 28.61 29.90 -7.17
C GLU A 191 28.26 29.25 -5.82
N LYS A 192 27.19 28.42 -5.76
CA LYS A 192 26.80 27.69 -4.54
C LYS A 192 27.53 26.35 -4.41
N ALA A 193 27.92 25.75 -5.51
CA ALA A 193 28.66 24.48 -5.52
C ALA A 193 30.03 24.58 -4.86
N VAL A 194 30.68 25.73 -4.93
CA VAL A 194 31.98 26.01 -4.30
C VAL A 194 31.89 26.02 -2.77
N ARG A 195 30.80 26.51 -2.18
CA ARG A 195 30.60 26.52 -0.71
C ARG A 195 30.50 25.12 -0.08
N TYR A 196 30.04 24.13 -0.81
CA TYR A 196 29.95 22.76 -0.29
C TYR A 196 31.28 21.98 -0.38
N LYS A 197 32.27 22.46 -1.16
CA LYS A 197 33.60 21.86 -1.24
C LYS A 197 34.52 22.26 -0.06
N THR A 198 34.18 23.29 0.70
CA THR A 198 35.00 23.80 1.81
C THR A 198 34.62 23.28 3.19
N TRP A 199 33.68 22.34 3.28
CA TRP A 199 33.23 21.71 4.53
C TRP A 199 33.55 20.19 4.54
N GLY A 200 34.76 19.83 4.12
CA GLY A 200 35.33 18.50 4.18
C GLY A 200 36.63 18.46 4.95
#